data_72336acf9ed6f98b71f9822cc313e70e
#
_entry.id   72336acf9ed6f98b71f9822cc313e70e
#
_cell.length_a   1.000
_cell.length_b   1.000
_cell.length_c   1.000
_cell.angle_alpha   90.00
_cell.angle_beta   90.00
_cell.angle_gamma   90.00
#
_symmetry.space_group_name_H-M   'P 1'
#
loop_
_entity.id
_entity.type
_entity.pdbx_description
1 polymer ?
#
loop_
_entity_poly.entity_id
_entity_poly.type
_entity_poly.pdbx_seq_one_letter_code
_entity_poly.pdbx_strand_id
1 'polypeptide(L)'
;MFSPEGPTLRELAVQALSSVERGYDLLAPKFDHTPFRTPDPVLDAVAAALRRTGPYEEGLDLCCGTGAGLGVLAEVCRSGVTGVDFSAGMLAEARRRTDVTGPRVSFVRADARALPFASAFDLVVSFGAFGHFLPRELPGLFRQVHRVLRPGGTFAFPVLAPPRPGHPAFWMLLGFDAVMRVRNALWRPPFVMYYRAFRLGDVRRELERAGFAVDLYALPEFGRRDDGSPRVRMVAARRTF
;
A
#
# COMPACT_ATOMS: atom_id res chain seq x y z
N MET A 1 -12.46 -9.07 -15.62
CA MET A 1 -13.57 -8.21 -16.09
C MET A 1 -14.07 -7.49 -14.85
N PHE A 2 -14.31 -6.18 -14.93
CA PHE A 2 -14.79 -5.41 -13.76
C PHE A 2 -16.23 -5.84 -13.43
N SER A 3 -16.61 -5.73 -12.14
CA SER A 3 -18.00 -5.99 -11.74
C SER A 3 -18.94 -4.97 -12.40
N PRO A 4 -20.25 -5.24 -12.49
CA PRO A 4 -21.24 -4.26 -12.99
C PRO A 4 -21.21 -2.91 -12.25
N GLU A 5 -20.78 -2.93 -10.98
CA GLU A 5 -20.64 -1.74 -10.11
C GLU A 5 -19.27 -1.06 -10.28
N GLY A 6 -18.35 -1.69 -11.02
CA GLY A 6 -17.00 -1.18 -11.24
C GLY A 6 -16.94 -0.05 -12.27
N PRO A 7 -15.75 0.54 -12.46
CA PRO A 7 -15.56 1.61 -13.44
C PRO A 7 -15.72 1.09 -14.87
N THR A 8 -16.32 1.93 -15.71
CA THR A 8 -16.40 1.70 -17.16
C THR A 8 -15.05 1.90 -17.84
N LEU A 9 -14.87 1.35 -19.04
CA LEU A 9 -13.65 1.58 -19.84
C LEU A 9 -13.38 3.07 -20.09
N ARG A 10 -14.43 3.88 -20.26
CA ARG A 10 -14.29 5.34 -20.43
C ARG A 10 -13.77 5.99 -19.16
N GLU A 11 -14.28 5.62 -17.99
CA GLU A 11 -13.80 6.15 -16.69
C GLU A 11 -12.33 5.77 -16.46
N LEU A 12 -11.93 4.54 -16.79
CA LEU A 12 -10.53 4.10 -16.70
C LEU A 12 -9.62 4.85 -17.68
N ALA A 13 -10.09 5.14 -18.89
CA ALA A 13 -9.34 5.93 -19.85
C ALA A 13 -9.15 7.38 -19.35
N VAL A 14 -10.21 8.01 -18.82
CA VAL A 14 -10.12 9.35 -18.21
C VAL A 14 -9.17 9.35 -17.01
N GLN A 15 -9.25 8.33 -16.16
CA GLN A 15 -8.33 8.15 -15.05
C GLN A 15 -6.87 8.05 -15.54
N ALA A 16 -6.61 7.16 -16.48
CA ALA A 16 -5.26 6.93 -17.02
C ALA A 16 -4.68 8.17 -17.71
N LEU A 17 -5.49 9.07 -18.24
CA LEU A 17 -5.06 10.33 -18.87
C LEU A 17 -4.95 11.50 -17.87
N SER A 18 -5.41 11.33 -16.64
CA SER A 18 -5.34 12.32 -15.57
C SER A 18 -3.99 12.28 -14.81
N SER A 19 -3.80 13.19 -13.84
CA SER A 19 -2.77 13.01 -12.80
C SER A 19 -3.14 11.84 -11.88
N VAL A 20 -2.17 11.31 -11.14
CA VAL A 20 -2.43 10.22 -10.17
C VAL A 20 -3.51 10.67 -9.19
N GLU A 21 -3.39 11.85 -8.60
CA GLU A 21 -4.36 12.41 -7.64
C GLU A 21 -5.76 12.48 -8.23
N ARG A 22 -5.93 13.19 -9.37
CA ARG A 22 -7.23 13.35 -10.02
C ARG A 22 -7.81 12.02 -10.49
N GLY A 23 -6.97 11.11 -10.96
CA GLY A 23 -7.40 9.78 -11.38
C GLY A 23 -7.99 8.98 -10.21
N TYR A 24 -7.38 9.08 -9.04
CA TYR A 24 -7.90 8.45 -7.82
C TYR A 24 -9.13 9.16 -7.26
N ASP A 25 -9.22 10.49 -7.31
CA ASP A 25 -10.43 11.22 -6.96
C ASP A 25 -11.64 10.76 -7.79
N LEU A 26 -11.45 10.60 -9.10
CA LEU A 26 -12.51 10.12 -10.01
C LEU A 26 -12.88 8.65 -9.77
N LEU A 27 -11.92 7.82 -9.41
CA LEU A 27 -12.12 6.39 -9.20
C LEU A 27 -12.69 6.07 -7.81
N ALA A 28 -12.51 6.94 -6.83
CA ALA A 28 -12.79 6.68 -5.43
C ALA A 28 -14.17 6.03 -5.16
N PRO A 29 -15.30 6.50 -5.75
CA PRO A 29 -16.62 5.90 -5.49
C PRO A 29 -16.73 4.43 -5.92
N LYS A 30 -15.91 4.01 -6.90
CA LYS A 30 -15.95 2.67 -7.51
C LYS A 30 -14.68 1.86 -7.22
N PHE A 31 -13.74 2.40 -6.45
CA PHE A 31 -12.42 1.79 -6.22
C PHE A 31 -12.52 0.39 -5.66
N ASP A 32 -13.40 0.15 -4.70
CA ASP A 32 -13.54 -1.15 -4.05
C ASP A 32 -14.09 -2.25 -4.97
N HIS A 33 -14.68 -1.86 -6.09
CA HIS A 33 -15.11 -2.79 -7.16
C HIS A 33 -14.03 -3.01 -8.22
N THR A 34 -12.80 -2.58 -7.97
CA THR A 34 -11.66 -2.76 -8.87
C THR A 34 -10.73 -3.87 -8.37
N PRO A 35 -9.94 -4.50 -9.25
CA PRO A 35 -8.90 -5.43 -8.85
C PRO A 35 -7.69 -4.74 -8.19
N PHE A 36 -7.71 -3.43 -8.03
CA PHE A 36 -6.65 -2.65 -7.38
C PHE A 36 -6.81 -2.59 -5.86
N ARG A 37 -8.01 -2.85 -5.35
CA ARG A 37 -8.25 -2.98 -3.91
C ARG A 37 -7.52 -4.22 -3.39
N THR A 38 -6.83 -4.10 -2.26
CA THR A 38 -6.22 -5.25 -1.60
C THR A 38 -7.32 -6.23 -1.15
N PRO A 39 -7.25 -7.51 -1.54
CA PRO A 39 -8.26 -8.50 -1.17
C PRO A 39 -8.34 -8.72 0.35
N ASP A 40 -9.56 -8.91 0.87
CA ASP A 40 -9.80 -9.13 2.30
C ASP A 40 -8.97 -10.28 2.89
N PRO A 41 -8.77 -11.44 2.23
CA PRO A 41 -7.89 -12.48 2.78
C PRO A 41 -6.45 -12.02 3.02
N VAL A 42 -5.94 -11.03 2.26
CA VAL A 42 -4.60 -10.48 2.48
C VAL A 42 -4.61 -9.56 3.70
N LEU A 43 -5.66 -8.74 3.87
CA LEU A 43 -5.84 -7.88 5.03
C LEU A 43 -5.94 -8.72 6.31
N ASP A 44 -6.78 -9.77 6.30
CA ASP A 44 -6.97 -10.68 7.43
C ASP A 44 -5.67 -11.39 7.84
N ALA A 45 -4.91 -11.89 6.86
CA ALA A 45 -3.63 -12.54 7.12
C ALA A 45 -2.58 -11.59 7.71
N VAL A 46 -2.54 -10.33 7.23
CA VAL A 46 -1.66 -9.30 7.80
C VAL A 46 -2.10 -8.94 9.22
N ALA A 47 -3.41 -8.75 9.47
CA ALA A 47 -3.95 -8.50 10.81
C ALA A 47 -3.57 -9.64 11.78
N ALA A 48 -3.75 -10.89 11.36
CA ALA A 48 -3.37 -12.06 12.14
C ALA A 48 -1.85 -12.11 12.44
N ALA A 49 -1.01 -11.73 11.49
CA ALA A 49 0.43 -11.64 11.70
C ALA A 49 0.80 -10.53 12.68
N LEU A 50 0.18 -9.34 12.55
CA LEU A 50 0.44 -8.19 13.42
C LEU A 50 -0.05 -8.41 14.85
N ARG A 51 -1.17 -9.13 15.06
CA ARG A 51 -1.61 -9.52 16.41
C ARG A 51 -0.55 -10.33 17.19
N ARG A 52 0.30 -11.07 16.51
CA ARG A 52 1.39 -11.85 17.15
C ARG A 52 2.60 -11.00 17.53
N THR A 53 2.74 -9.81 16.97
CA THR A 53 3.89 -8.91 17.19
C THR A 53 3.55 -7.68 18.01
N GLY A 54 2.25 -7.40 18.24
CA GLY A 54 1.77 -6.31 19.07
C GLY A 54 1.90 -6.56 20.58
N PRO A 55 1.24 -5.75 21.41
CA PRO A 55 0.26 -4.73 21.07
C PRO A 55 0.86 -3.43 20.54
N TYR A 56 0.03 -2.64 19.80
CA TYR A 56 0.36 -1.31 19.31
C TYR A 56 -0.61 -0.29 19.90
N GLU A 57 -0.18 0.97 20.03
CA GLU A 57 -1.03 2.05 20.52
C GLU A 57 -1.56 2.94 19.38
N GLU A 58 -0.67 3.51 18.57
CA GLU A 58 -1.02 4.43 17.49
C GLU A 58 -0.58 3.87 16.11
N GLY A 59 -1.54 3.71 15.21
CA GLY A 59 -1.32 3.17 13.88
C GLY A 59 -1.49 4.20 12.76
N LEU A 60 -0.72 4.07 11.68
CA LEU A 60 -0.82 4.86 10.46
C LEU A 60 -1.04 3.95 9.26
N ASP A 61 -2.12 4.15 8.51
CA ASP A 61 -2.32 3.58 7.17
C ASP A 61 -1.81 4.57 6.12
N LEU A 62 -0.68 4.23 5.51
CA LEU A 62 0.03 5.06 4.53
C LEU A 62 -0.52 4.82 3.12
N CYS A 63 -1.04 5.86 2.47
CA CYS A 63 -1.80 5.78 1.23
C CYS A 63 -3.05 4.89 1.42
N CYS A 64 -3.89 5.29 2.38
CA CYS A 64 -4.98 4.46 2.89
C CYS A 64 -6.11 4.21 1.88
N GLY A 65 -6.16 4.95 0.77
CA GLY A 65 -7.23 4.85 -0.23
C GLY A 65 -8.61 4.97 0.41
N THR A 66 -9.48 4.00 0.17
CA THR A 66 -10.84 3.90 0.74
C THR A 66 -10.89 3.35 2.17
N GLY A 67 -9.71 3.16 2.83
CA GLY A 67 -9.64 2.83 4.25
C GLY A 67 -9.55 1.34 4.60
N ALA A 68 -9.27 0.46 3.64
CA ALA A 68 -9.20 -0.99 3.90
C ALA A 68 -8.16 -1.35 4.99
N GLY A 69 -7.00 -0.69 5.03
CA GLY A 69 -5.97 -0.91 6.04
C GLY A 69 -6.33 -0.39 7.42
N LEU A 70 -7.28 0.57 7.54
CA LEU A 70 -7.75 1.05 8.83
C LEU A 70 -8.47 -0.05 9.63
N GLY A 71 -9.18 -0.96 8.95
CA GLY A 71 -9.76 -2.15 9.59
C GLY A 71 -8.68 -3.01 10.24
N VAL A 72 -7.59 -3.27 9.53
CA VAL A 72 -6.43 -4.01 10.05
C VAL A 72 -5.83 -3.32 11.28
N LEU A 73 -5.64 -1.99 11.21
CA LEU A 73 -5.11 -1.23 12.33
C LEU A 73 -6.03 -1.22 13.54
N ALA A 74 -7.36 -1.12 13.32
CA ALA A 74 -8.34 -1.12 14.40
C ALA A 74 -8.34 -2.43 15.23
N GLU A 75 -7.95 -3.54 14.61
CA GLU A 75 -7.83 -4.83 15.30
C GLU A 75 -6.58 -4.96 16.18
N VAL A 76 -5.53 -4.16 15.89
CA VAL A 76 -4.22 -4.33 16.53
C VAL A 76 -3.75 -3.10 17.31
N CYS A 77 -4.34 -1.92 17.08
CA CYS A 77 -4.05 -0.67 17.78
C CYS A 77 -5.12 -0.36 18.84
N ARG A 78 -4.70 0.15 19.99
CA ARG A 78 -5.58 0.40 21.15
C ARG A 78 -6.08 1.84 21.23
N SER A 79 -5.24 2.80 20.90
CA SER A 79 -5.50 4.22 21.19
C SER A 79 -5.98 4.99 19.95
N GLY A 80 -5.32 4.84 18.81
CA GLY A 80 -5.68 5.57 17.61
C GLY A 80 -5.19 4.97 16.31
N VAL A 81 -5.94 5.24 15.25
CA VAL A 81 -5.57 4.89 13.88
C VAL A 81 -5.73 6.11 12.97
N THR A 82 -4.77 6.36 12.12
CA THR A 82 -4.77 7.48 11.21
C THR A 82 -4.63 6.99 9.77
N GLY A 83 -5.54 7.39 8.89
CA GLY A 83 -5.43 7.18 7.45
C GLY A 83 -4.83 8.41 6.78
N VAL A 84 -3.80 8.21 5.96
CA VAL A 84 -3.21 9.27 5.13
C VAL A 84 -3.35 8.92 3.66
N ASP A 85 -3.90 9.85 2.90
CA ASP A 85 -3.91 9.78 1.44
C ASP A 85 -3.81 11.20 0.84
N PHE A 86 -3.29 11.32 -0.37
CA PHE A 86 -3.23 12.62 -1.04
C PHE A 86 -4.51 12.92 -1.83
N SER A 87 -5.31 11.91 -2.19
CA SER A 87 -6.60 12.04 -2.85
C SER A 87 -7.70 12.42 -1.86
N ALA A 88 -8.34 13.55 -2.11
CA ALA A 88 -9.48 13.99 -1.30
C ALA A 88 -10.69 13.07 -1.49
N GLY A 89 -10.89 12.56 -2.71
CA GLY A 89 -11.96 11.61 -3.03
C GLY A 89 -11.80 10.30 -2.27
N MET A 90 -10.59 9.72 -2.23
CA MET A 90 -10.31 8.52 -1.44
C MET A 90 -10.60 8.72 0.05
N LEU A 91 -10.14 9.82 0.63
CA LEU A 91 -10.42 10.12 2.04
C LEU A 91 -11.91 10.36 2.34
N ALA A 92 -12.65 10.92 1.40
CA ALA A 92 -14.10 11.06 1.54
C ALA A 92 -14.80 9.69 1.57
N GLU A 93 -14.38 8.77 0.68
CA GLU A 93 -14.87 7.39 0.70
C GLU A 93 -14.46 6.65 1.98
N ALA A 94 -13.20 6.78 2.40
CA ALA A 94 -12.71 6.19 3.64
C ALA A 94 -13.56 6.63 4.83
N ARG A 95 -13.83 7.94 4.99
CA ARG A 95 -14.67 8.46 6.09
C ARG A 95 -16.09 7.90 6.08
N ARG A 96 -16.69 7.69 4.89
CA ARG A 96 -18.05 7.15 4.78
C ARG A 96 -18.13 5.65 5.10
N ARG A 97 -17.06 4.92 4.83
CA ARG A 97 -17.03 3.45 4.92
C ARG A 97 -16.39 2.92 6.19
N THR A 98 -15.55 3.73 6.83
CA THR A 98 -14.88 3.30 8.06
C THR A 98 -15.85 3.37 9.22
N ASP A 99 -16.38 2.21 9.57
CA ASP A 99 -17.14 1.97 10.79
C ASP A 99 -16.29 1.05 11.68
N VAL A 100 -15.39 1.65 12.46
CA VAL A 100 -14.55 0.91 13.40
C VAL A 100 -14.94 1.28 14.82
N THR A 101 -15.22 0.26 15.60
CA THR A 101 -15.41 0.40 17.05
C THR A 101 -14.08 0.22 17.74
N GLY A 102 -13.77 1.09 18.70
CA GLY A 102 -12.56 0.96 19.52
C GLY A 102 -11.64 2.18 19.42
N PRO A 103 -10.53 2.13 18.64
CA PRO A 103 -9.57 3.23 18.61
C PRO A 103 -10.13 4.49 17.93
N ARG A 104 -9.61 5.66 18.34
CA ARG A 104 -9.93 6.93 17.66
C ARG A 104 -9.48 6.89 16.19
N VAL A 105 -10.36 7.23 15.25
CA VAL A 105 -10.04 7.28 13.82
C VAL A 105 -9.79 8.72 13.37
N SER A 106 -8.72 8.94 12.64
CA SER A 106 -8.35 10.23 12.05
C SER A 106 -7.99 10.09 10.57
N PHE A 107 -8.24 11.13 9.78
CA PHE A 107 -7.90 11.17 8.36
C PHE A 107 -7.15 12.46 8.05
N VAL A 108 -5.99 12.33 7.41
CA VAL A 108 -5.13 13.45 7.04
C VAL A 108 -4.84 13.40 5.54
N ARG A 109 -5.12 14.50 4.85
CA ARG A 109 -4.72 14.65 3.45
C ARG A 109 -3.27 15.09 3.38
N ALA A 110 -2.39 14.22 2.91
CA ALA A 110 -0.97 14.52 2.74
C ALA A 110 -0.33 13.60 1.69
N ASP A 111 0.78 14.06 1.13
CA ASP A 111 1.65 13.24 0.30
C ASP A 111 2.55 12.38 1.20
N ALA A 112 2.60 11.08 0.92
CA ALA A 112 3.47 10.15 1.63
C ALA A 112 4.97 10.52 1.57
N ARG A 113 5.37 11.32 0.59
CA ARG A 113 6.73 11.86 0.44
C ARG A 113 7.03 13.04 1.37
N ALA A 114 6.00 13.60 2.03
CA ALA A 114 6.11 14.74 2.95
C ALA A 114 5.05 14.64 4.06
N LEU A 115 5.21 13.65 4.94
CA LEU A 115 4.25 13.38 6.01
C LEU A 115 4.27 14.49 7.07
N PRO A 116 3.09 15.03 7.48
CA PRO A 116 3.00 16.14 8.43
C PRO A 116 3.04 15.67 9.90
N PHE A 117 3.78 14.61 10.20
CA PHE A 117 3.86 14.03 11.54
C PHE A 117 5.31 14.03 12.05
N ALA A 118 5.44 14.11 13.37
CA ALA A 118 6.65 13.74 14.09
C ALA A 118 6.64 12.24 14.43
N SER A 119 7.52 11.80 15.32
CA SER A 119 7.59 10.42 15.85
C SER A 119 6.35 10.13 16.72
N ALA A 120 5.28 9.62 16.11
CA ALA A 120 3.97 9.49 16.73
C ALA A 120 3.36 8.08 16.68
N PHE A 121 3.85 7.22 15.80
CA PHE A 121 3.23 5.92 15.53
C PHE A 121 4.09 4.75 15.98
N ASP A 122 3.45 3.69 16.46
CA ASP A 122 4.10 2.42 16.80
C ASP A 122 4.04 1.46 15.61
N LEU A 123 3.03 1.62 14.77
CA LEU A 123 2.81 0.81 13.58
C LEU A 123 2.46 1.70 12.38
N VAL A 124 3.14 1.49 11.27
CA VAL A 124 2.75 2.00 9.95
C VAL A 124 2.43 0.81 9.06
N VAL A 125 1.29 0.84 8.37
CA VAL A 125 0.96 -0.15 7.34
C VAL A 125 0.78 0.53 5.99
N SER A 126 0.89 -0.23 4.89
CA SER A 126 0.54 0.24 3.56
C SER A 126 0.09 -0.91 2.68
N PHE A 127 -0.99 -0.73 1.95
CA PHE A 127 -1.60 -1.76 1.11
C PHE A 127 -1.72 -1.27 -0.33
N GLY A 128 -0.99 -1.93 -1.25
CA GLY A 128 -1.12 -1.69 -2.69
C GLY A 128 -0.53 -0.40 -3.26
N ALA A 129 0.10 0.46 -2.44
CA ALA A 129 0.50 1.80 -2.86
C ALA A 129 1.83 1.88 -3.63
N PHE A 130 2.72 0.90 -3.48
CA PHE A 130 4.12 1.04 -3.94
C PHE A 130 4.30 1.08 -5.46
N GLY A 131 3.32 0.65 -6.24
CA GLY A 131 3.31 0.82 -7.70
C GLY A 131 3.30 2.28 -8.16
N HIS A 132 2.94 3.22 -7.26
CA HIS A 132 2.87 4.65 -7.54
C HIS A 132 4.16 5.42 -7.25
N PHE A 133 5.17 4.74 -6.71
CA PHE A 133 6.47 5.33 -6.43
C PHE A 133 7.52 4.84 -7.42
N LEU A 134 8.32 5.76 -7.94
CA LEU A 134 9.49 5.40 -8.75
C LEU A 134 10.59 4.84 -7.83
N PRO A 135 11.45 3.94 -8.30
CA PRO A 135 12.55 3.40 -7.48
C PRO A 135 13.41 4.47 -6.82
N ARG A 136 13.65 5.62 -7.48
CA ARG A 136 14.39 6.76 -6.93
C ARG A 136 13.68 7.50 -5.80
N GLU A 137 12.36 7.29 -5.62
CA GLU A 137 11.56 7.93 -4.57
C GLU A 137 11.52 7.09 -3.28
N LEU A 138 11.76 5.77 -3.39
CA LEU A 138 11.72 4.84 -2.24
C LEU A 138 12.64 5.24 -1.08
N PRO A 139 13.89 5.68 -1.28
CA PRO A 139 14.73 6.13 -0.16
C PRO A 139 14.11 7.30 0.60
N GLY A 140 13.48 8.25 -0.10
CA GLY A 140 12.77 9.38 0.51
C GLY A 140 11.54 8.93 1.29
N LEU A 141 10.73 8.06 0.69
CA LEU A 141 9.53 7.49 1.30
C LEU A 141 9.87 6.74 2.60
N PHE A 142 10.88 5.87 2.57
CA PHE A 142 11.25 5.09 3.75
C PHE A 142 11.85 5.97 4.87
N ARG A 143 12.55 7.06 4.53
CA ARG A 143 12.95 8.05 5.54
C ARG A 143 11.75 8.76 6.16
N GLN A 144 10.68 9.07 5.39
CA GLN A 144 9.45 9.63 5.97
C GLN A 144 8.79 8.64 6.92
N VAL A 145 8.67 7.37 6.55
CA VAL A 145 8.13 6.33 7.42
C VAL A 145 8.98 6.17 8.68
N HIS A 146 10.31 6.13 8.53
CA HIS A 146 11.22 6.06 9.68
C HIS A 146 11.02 7.24 10.64
N ARG A 147 10.88 8.46 10.12
CA ARG A 147 10.71 9.67 10.91
C ARG A 147 9.42 9.67 11.74
N VAL A 148 8.31 9.17 11.19
CA VAL A 148 7.01 9.18 11.86
C VAL A 148 6.82 8.03 12.84
N LEU A 149 7.56 6.95 12.71
CA LEU A 149 7.57 5.85 13.68
C LEU A 149 8.32 6.26 14.94
N ARG A 150 7.86 5.78 16.08
CA ARG A 150 8.62 5.80 17.35
C ARG A 150 9.82 4.86 17.27
N PRO A 151 10.88 5.04 18.09
CA PRO A 151 11.95 4.04 18.20
C PRO A 151 11.37 2.66 18.52
N GLY A 152 11.80 1.63 17.78
CA GLY A 152 11.25 0.27 17.88
C GLY A 152 9.93 0.05 17.17
N GLY A 153 9.29 1.08 16.64
CA GLY A 153 8.05 0.98 15.85
C GLY A 153 8.25 0.21 14.53
N THR A 154 7.17 -0.32 13.99
CA THR A 154 7.20 -1.24 12.85
C THR A 154 6.51 -0.65 11.63
N PHE A 155 7.11 -0.79 10.46
CA PHE A 155 6.48 -0.60 9.16
C PHE A 155 6.17 -1.95 8.54
N ALA A 156 4.90 -2.24 8.29
CA ALA A 156 4.46 -3.54 7.78
C ALA A 156 3.63 -3.42 6.48
N PHE A 157 3.89 -4.29 5.52
CA PHE A 157 3.13 -4.34 4.27
C PHE A 157 3.24 -5.72 3.61
N PRO A 158 2.20 -6.19 2.89
CA PRO A 158 2.25 -7.43 2.14
C PRO A 158 3.01 -7.26 0.82
N VAL A 159 3.74 -8.29 0.43
CA VAL A 159 4.39 -8.40 -0.88
C VAL A 159 4.03 -9.73 -1.51
N LEU A 160 3.42 -9.65 -2.68
CA LEU A 160 3.15 -10.83 -3.50
C LEU A 160 4.42 -11.24 -4.24
N ALA A 161 4.64 -12.54 -4.33
CA ALA A 161 5.72 -13.06 -5.15
C ALA A 161 5.44 -12.76 -6.64
N PRO A 162 6.38 -12.14 -7.39
CA PRO A 162 6.16 -11.77 -8.78
C PRO A 162 5.87 -13.01 -9.64
N PRO A 163 4.99 -12.92 -10.66
CA PRO A 163 4.76 -14.04 -11.57
C PRO A 163 6.05 -14.42 -12.31
N ARG A 164 6.19 -15.71 -12.64
CA ARG A 164 7.33 -16.25 -13.40
C ARG A 164 7.15 -15.99 -14.91
N PRO A 165 8.24 -15.94 -15.70
CA PRO A 165 8.16 -15.72 -17.16
C PRO A 165 7.25 -16.72 -17.91
N GLY A 166 7.10 -17.95 -17.41
CA GLY A 166 6.19 -18.95 -17.97
C GLY A 166 4.69 -18.71 -17.69
N HIS A 167 4.34 -17.71 -16.86
CA HIS A 167 2.94 -17.44 -16.50
C HIS A 167 2.40 -16.25 -17.33
N PRO A 168 1.18 -16.30 -17.88
CA PRO A 168 0.59 -15.20 -18.67
C PRO A 168 0.60 -13.87 -17.96
N ALA A 169 0.36 -13.84 -16.63
CA ALA A 169 0.39 -12.63 -15.83
C ALA A 169 1.76 -11.91 -15.86
N PHE A 170 2.87 -12.62 -16.07
CA PHE A 170 4.18 -11.99 -16.23
C PHE A 170 4.21 -11.05 -17.45
N TRP A 171 3.74 -11.55 -18.59
CA TRP A 171 3.70 -10.80 -19.84
C TRP A 171 2.67 -9.68 -19.81
N MET A 172 1.52 -9.93 -19.19
CA MET A 172 0.49 -8.92 -18.98
C MET A 172 1.02 -7.73 -18.16
N LEU A 173 1.67 -7.98 -17.01
CA LEU A 173 2.25 -6.91 -16.18
C LEU A 173 3.41 -6.20 -16.88
N LEU A 174 4.21 -6.93 -17.67
CA LEU A 174 5.28 -6.32 -18.46
C LEU A 174 4.70 -5.39 -19.53
N GLY A 175 3.68 -5.84 -20.24
CA GLY A 175 2.98 -5.05 -21.27
C GLY A 175 2.33 -3.81 -20.66
N PHE A 176 1.68 -3.96 -19.51
CA PHE A 176 1.09 -2.82 -18.79
C PHE A 176 2.14 -1.77 -18.40
N ASP A 177 3.25 -2.20 -17.79
CA ASP A 177 4.35 -1.30 -17.43
C ASP A 177 4.93 -0.59 -18.66
N ALA A 178 5.06 -1.28 -19.79
CA ALA A 178 5.54 -0.69 -21.05
C ALA A 178 4.56 0.38 -21.58
N VAL A 179 3.26 0.06 -21.63
CA VAL A 179 2.21 1.01 -22.05
C VAL A 179 2.22 2.25 -21.16
N MET A 180 2.29 2.08 -19.82
CA MET A 180 2.32 3.21 -18.90
C MET A 180 3.59 4.06 -19.04
N ARG A 181 4.73 3.47 -19.38
CA ARG A 181 5.99 4.23 -19.67
C ARG A 181 5.86 5.05 -20.93
N VAL A 182 5.32 4.47 -22.02
CA VAL A 182 5.06 5.19 -23.27
C VAL A 182 4.06 6.32 -23.02
N ARG A 183 2.94 6.04 -22.33
CA ARG A 183 1.95 7.06 -21.94
C ARG A 183 2.62 8.21 -21.18
N ASN A 184 3.45 7.91 -20.18
CA ASN A 184 4.11 8.93 -19.35
C ASN A 184 5.20 9.70 -20.10
N ALA A 185 5.76 9.15 -21.17
CA ALA A 185 6.69 9.87 -22.07
C ALA A 185 5.95 10.85 -22.98
N LEU A 186 4.76 10.48 -23.46
CA LEU A 186 4.02 11.24 -24.46
C LEU A 186 2.99 12.20 -23.85
N TRP A 187 2.53 11.96 -22.62
CA TRP A 187 1.42 12.71 -22.01
C TRP A 187 1.76 13.24 -20.61
N ARG A 188 1.33 14.46 -20.31
CA ARG A 188 1.46 15.11 -19.01
C ARG A 188 0.09 15.43 -18.42
N PRO A 189 -0.07 15.40 -17.08
CA PRO A 189 0.89 14.96 -16.07
C PRO A 189 1.13 13.45 -16.10
N PRO A 190 2.26 12.93 -15.57
CA PRO A 190 2.53 11.50 -15.52
C PRO A 190 1.56 10.79 -14.56
N PHE A 191 1.11 9.60 -14.96
CA PHE A 191 0.36 8.69 -14.11
C PHE A 191 1.27 7.49 -13.78
N VAL A 192 1.96 7.57 -12.64
CA VAL A 192 2.87 6.51 -12.22
C VAL A 192 2.07 5.36 -11.63
N MET A 193 2.15 4.19 -12.28
CA MET A 193 1.56 2.94 -11.84
C MET A 193 2.35 1.79 -12.47
N TYR A 194 3.34 1.25 -11.73
CA TYR A 194 4.25 0.22 -12.23
C TYR A 194 4.26 -0.99 -11.30
N TYR A 195 3.72 -2.10 -11.75
CA TYR A 195 3.61 -3.32 -10.95
C TYR A 195 4.93 -4.06 -10.74
N ARG A 196 5.95 -3.81 -11.56
CA ARG A 196 7.25 -4.49 -11.52
C ARG A 196 8.38 -3.64 -10.94
N ALA A 197 8.08 -2.41 -10.54
CA ALA A 197 9.10 -1.49 -10.02
C ALA A 197 9.52 -1.83 -8.57
N PHE A 198 8.67 -2.52 -7.81
CA PHE A 198 8.87 -2.82 -6.40
C PHE A 198 9.41 -4.23 -6.21
N ARG A 199 10.72 -4.41 -6.31
CA ARG A 199 11.38 -5.70 -6.12
C ARG A 199 11.78 -5.88 -4.65
N LEU A 200 11.42 -7.00 -4.03
CA LEU A 200 11.65 -7.25 -2.60
C LEU A 200 13.11 -7.06 -2.18
N GLY A 201 14.07 -7.52 -2.98
CA GLY A 201 15.50 -7.36 -2.66
C GLY A 201 15.97 -5.91 -2.67
N ASP A 202 15.44 -5.09 -3.59
CA ASP A 202 15.77 -3.66 -3.66
C ASP A 202 15.13 -2.91 -2.50
N VAL A 203 13.85 -3.22 -2.23
CA VAL A 203 13.07 -2.67 -1.11
C VAL A 203 13.74 -2.95 0.22
N ARG A 204 14.16 -4.19 0.45
CA ARG A 204 14.85 -4.59 1.68
C ARG A 204 16.13 -3.75 1.88
N ARG A 205 16.97 -3.65 0.84
CA ARG A 205 18.20 -2.85 0.92
C ARG A 205 17.93 -1.38 1.23
N GLU A 206 16.90 -0.79 0.62
CA GLU A 206 16.56 0.62 0.86
C GLU A 206 15.95 0.84 2.26
N LEU A 207 15.19 -0.11 2.79
CA LEU A 207 14.72 -0.09 4.18
C LEU A 207 15.89 -0.17 5.16
N GLU A 208 16.83 -1.12 4.94
CA GLU A 208 18.02 -1.28 5.77
C GLU A 208 18.89 -0.01 5.76
N ARG A 209 19.06 0.64 4.57
CA ARG A 209 19.72 1.94 4.45
C ARG A 209 19.00 3.09 5.15
N ALA A 210 17.67 3.00 5.26
CA ALA A 210 16.86 3.98 5.96
C ALA A 210 16.83 3.77 7.49
N GLY A 211 17.54 2.77 8.03
CA GLY A 211 17.63 2.51 9.47
C GLY A 211 16.59 1.52 9.99
N PHE A 212 16.16 0.58 9.16
CA PHE A 212 15.27 -0.50 9.59
C PHE A 212 15.97 -1.85 9.69
N ALA A 213 15.62 -2.64 10.71
CA ALA A 213 15.83 -4.09 10.72
C ALA A 213 14.62 -4.74 10.01
N VAL A 214 14.89 -5.60 9.01
CA VAL A 214 13.84 -6.12 8.12
C VAL A 214 13.66 -7.62 8.29
N ASP A 215 12.47 -8.02 8.73
CA ASP A 215 12.02 -9.40 8.82
C ASP A 215 10.96 -9.71 7.74
N LEU A 216 10.93 -10.96 7.29
CA LEU A 216 10.02 -11.45 6.27
C LEU A 216 9.19 -12.61 6.83
N TYR A 217 7.91 -12.40 7.00
CA TYR A 217 6.98 -13.41 7.49
C TYR A 217 6.21 -14.02 6.31
N ALA A 218 6.26 -15.34 6.16
CA ALA A 218 5.37 -16.02 5.24
C ALA A 218 3.92 -15.90 5.71
N LEU A 219 3.00 -15.64 4.80
CA LEU A 219 1.56 -15.73 5.05
C LEU A 219 1.08 -17.08 4.52
N PRO A 220 0.96 -18.10 5.40
CA PRO A 220 0.76 -19.49 4.99
C PRO A 220 -0.58 -19.73 4.30
N GLU A 221 -1.57 -18.89 4.55
CA GLU A 221 -2.91 -18.93 4.00
C GLU A 221 -2.91 -18.91 2.45
N PHE A 222 -1.86 -18.32 1.85
CA PHE A 222 -1.69 -18.22 0.41
C PHE A 222 -0.89 -19.37 -0.20
N GLY A 223 -0.43 -20.32 0.63
CA GLY A 223 0.35 -21.46 0.20
C GLY A 223 1.75 -21.11 -0.31
N ARG A 224 2.38 -22.11 -0.94
CA ARG A 224 3.74 -22.01 -1.48
C ARG A 224 3.74 -22.21 -2.99
N ARG A 225 4.83 -21.81 -3.62
CA ARG A 225 5.15 -22.12 -5.01
C ARG A 225 5.81 -23.51 -5.10
N ASP A 226 5.98 -24.03 -6.32
CA ASP A 226 6.63 -25.30 -6.59
C ASP A 226 8.08 -25.37 -6.08
N ASP A 227 8.75 -24.22 -5.96
CA ASP A 227 10.10 -24.09 -5.39
C ASP A 227 10.10 -23.97 -3.85
N GLY A 228 8.95 -24.16 -3.19
CA GLY A 228 8.78 -24.04 -1.76
C GLY A 228 8.71 -22.59 -1.23
N SER A 229 8.92 -21.57 -2.07
CA SER A 229 8.85 -20.17 -1.62
C SER A 229 7.40 -19.75 -1.33
N PRO A 230 7.14 -18.90 -0.31
CA PRO A 230 5.80 -18.37 -0.05
C PRO A 230 5.26 -17.54 -1.22
N ARG A 231 3.96 -17.65 -1.50
CA ARG A 231 3.28 -16.82 -2.52
C ARG A 231 3.08 -15.39 -2.06
N VAL A 232 2.84 -15.20 -0.77
CA VAL A 232 2.70 -13.87 -0.14
C VAL A 232 3.56 -13.83 1.11
N ARG A 233 4.22 -12.70 1.33
CA ARG A 233 4.97 -12.40 2.54
C ARG A 233 4.49 -11.08 3.12
N MET A 234 4.53 -10.95 4.43
CA MET A 234 4.53 -9.66 5.10
C MET A 234 5.98 -9.24 5.34
N VAL A 235 6.33 -8.06 4.88
CA VAL A 235 7.55 -7.37 5.31
C VAL A 235 7.24 -6.67 6.62
N ALA A 236 8.07 -6.86 7.64
CA ALA A 236 8.05 -6.09 8.88
C ALA A 236 9.41 -5.43 9.06
N ALA A 237 9.44 -4.13 8.89
CA ALA A 237 10.63 -3.30 9.00
C ALA A 237 10.56 -2.53 10.33
N ARG A 238 11.37 -2.93 11.31
CA ARG A 238 11.42 -2.30 12.64
C ARG A 238 12.43 -1.17 12.65
N ARG A 239 12.00 0.03 13.07
CA ARG A 239 12.88 1.18 13.27
C ARG A 239 13.94 0.84 14.31
N THR A 240 15.23 0.89 13.92
CA THR A 240 16.36 0.83 14.85
C THR A 240 16.57 2.19 15.52
N PHE A 241 17.25 2.18 16.65
CA PHE A 241 17.53 3.40 17.45
C PHE A 241 18.43 4.37 16.70
#